data_28b0701b8b6c4b7e689ca9e318f2b4dd
#
_entry.id   28b0701b8b6c4b7e689ca9e318f2b4dd
#
_cell.length_a   1.000
_cell.length_b   1.000
_cell.length_c   1.000
_cell.angle_alpha   90.00
_cell.angle_beta   90.00
_cell.angle_gamma   90.00
#
_symmetry.space_group_name_H-M   'P 1'
#
loop_
_entity.id
_entity.type
_entity.pdbx_description
1 polymer ?
#
loop_
_entity_poly.entity_id
_entity_poly.type
_entity_poly.pdbx_seq_one_letter_code
_entity_poly.pdbx_strand_id
1 'polypeptide(L)'
;PKSVYAILKQLKPDKYPKVDDDATILVEYPSATVQIMGSWNWPKGRKDMHIYGSEGYIYQDTPGSMRVYTHRKEKTTLPPKLKEPYNDSFYYLKAAVRKEIQVQPYDLSSLENNLIGVEILESAIKSAKSGKPVRF
;
A
#
# COMPACT_ATOMS: atom_id res chain seq x y z
N PRO A 1 -11.07 2.30 6.61
CA PRO A 1 -11.80 2.44 5.34
C PRO A 1 -13.32 2.46 5.55
N LYS A 2 -14.09 2.89 4.53
CA LYS A 2 -15.57 2.80 4.49
C LYS A 2 -16.03 1.63 3.64
N SER A 3 -15.38 1.44 2.50
CA SER A 3 -15.72 0.39 1.55
C SER A 3 -14.53 -0.01 0.70
N VAL A 4 -14.59 -1.24 0.17
CA VAL A 4 -13.62 -1.79 -0.78
C VAL A 4 -14.38 -2.34 -1.97
N TYR A 5 -13.92 -2.00 -3.17
CA TYR A 5 -14.34 -2.62 -4.43
C TYR A 5 -13.11 -3.17 -5.15
N ALA A 6 -13.22 -4.37 -5.70
CA ALA A 6 -12.07 -4.99 -6.36
C ALA A 6 -12.46 -5.77 -7.62
N ILE A 7 -11.52 -5.78 -8.56
CA ILE A 7 -11.50 -6.66 -9.73
C ILE A 7 -10.23 -7.49 -9.62
N LEU A 8 -10.39 -8.80 -9.50
CA LEU A 8 -9.32 -9.78 -9.49
C LEU A 8 -9.44 -10.65 -10.72
N LYS A 9 -8.33 -10.94 -11.38
CA LYS A 9 -8.29 -11.77 -12.59
C LYS A 9 -7.15 -12.76 -12.57
N GLN A 10 -7.41 -13.91 -13.17
CA GLN A 10 -6.41 -14.91 -13.52
C GLN A 10 -6.18 -14.85 -15.03
N LEU A 11 -5.18 -14.09 -15.47
CA LEU A 11 -4.89 -13.84 -16.88
C LEU A 11 -3.94 -14.89 -17.49
N LYS A 12 -3.16 -15.56 -16.64
CA LYS A 12 -2.22 -16.63 -17.05
C LYS A 12 -2.47 -17.90 -16.25
N PRO A 13 -3.61 -18.57 -16.44
CA PRO A 13 -3.98 -19.77 -15.65
C PRO A 13 -2.99 -20.92 -15.81
N ASP A 14 -2.36 -21.05 -16.96
CA ASP A 14 -1.33 -22.08 -17.18
C ASP A 14 -0.07 -21.86 -16.32
N LYS A 15 0.25 -20.61 -16.02
CA LYS A 15 1.41 -20.24 -15.21
C LYS A 15 1.06 -20.11 -13.73
N TYR A 16 -0.13 -19.62 -13.42
CA TYR A 16 -0.61 -19.34 -12.06
C TYR A 16 -1.98 -20.01 -11.84
N PRO A 17 -2.05 -21.35 -11.75
CA PRO A 17 -3.32 -22.09 -11.83
C PRO A 17 -4.23 -21.93 -10.60
N LYS A 18 -3.73 -21.40 -9.49
CA LYS A 18 -4.46 -21.38 -8.20
C LYS A 18 -4.60 -19.99 -7.59
N VAL A 19 -4.16 -18.95 -8.29
CA VAL A 19 -4.17 -17.57 -7.74
C VAL A 19 -4.55 -16.57 -8.82
N ASP A 20 -5.12 -15.45 -8.38
CA ASP A 20 -5.28 -14.28 -9.22
C ASP A 20 -3.89 -13.66 -9.46
N ASP A 21 -3.59 -13.30 -10.69
CA ASP A 21 -2.32 -12.72 -11.12
C ASP A 21 -2.42 -11.25 -11.54
N ASP A 22 -3.63 -10.70 -11.43
CA ASP A 22 -3.95 -9.30 -11.71
C ASP A 22 -5.01 -8.79 -10.73
N ALA A 23 -4.77 -7.63 -10.13
CA ALA A 23 -5.64 -7.04 -9.14
C ALA A 23 -5.76 -5.52 -9.32
N THR A 24 -6.99 -5.02 -9.28
CA THR A 24 -7.29 -3.60 -9.10
C THR A 24 -8.25 -3.46 -7.93
N ILE A 25 -7.85 -2.72 -6.89
CA ILE A 25 -8.59 -2.54 -5.66
C ILE A 25 -8.81 -1.04 -5.43
N LEU A 26 -10.05 -0.64 -5.19
CA LEU A 26 -10.42 0.70 -4.77
C LEU A 26 -10.82 0.66 -3.30
N VAL A 27 -10.21 1.50 -2.48
CA VAL A 27 -10.53 1.65 -1.06
C VAL A 27 -11.06 3.06 -0.82
N GLU A 28 -12.28 3.15 -0.33
CA GLU A 28 -12.92 4.42 0.04
C GLU A 28 -12.66 4.73 1.51
N TYR A 29 -12.20 5.94 1.79
CA TYR A 29 -12.11 6.55 3.11
C TYR A 29 -13.04 7.77 3.19
N PRO A 30 -13.35 8.31 4.38
CA PRO A 30 -14.22 9.49 4.50
C PRO A 30 -13.77 10.71 3.68
N SER A 31 -12.46 10.90 3.55
CA SER A 31 -11.87 12.08 2.86
C SER A 31 -10.84 11.70 1.80
N ALA A 32 -10.73 10.43 1.44
CA ALA A 32 -9.75 9.98 0.47
C ALA A 32 -10.22 8.73 -0.29
N THR A 33 -9.66 8.52 -1.46
CA THR A 33 -9.78 7.27 -2.22
C THR A 33 -8.39 6.75 -2.54
N VAL A 34 -8.19 5.46 -2.35
CA VAL A 34 -6.94 4.77 -2.67
C VAL A 34 -7.21 3.77 -3.78
N GLN A 35 -6.35 3.77 -4.81
CA GLN A 35 -6.31 2.76 -5.84
C GLN A 35 -5.04 1.94 -5.69
N ILE A 36 -5.17 0.63 -5.56
CA ILE A 36 -4.07 -0.32 -5.51
C ILE A 36 -4.12 -1.16 -6.77
N MET A 37 -3.01 -1.22 -7.49
CA MET A 37 -2.86 -2.04 -8.68
C MET A 37 -1.68 -2.98 -8.51
N GLY A 38 -1.88 -4.27 -8.72
CA GLY A 38 -0.85 -5.29 -8.68
C GLY A 38 -1.02 -6.28 -9.80
N SER A 39 0.04 -6.59 -10.53
CA SER A 39 -0.04 -7.55 -11.62
C SER A 39 1.30 -8.26 -11.86
N TRP A 40 1.26 -9.57 -11.97
CA TRP A 40 2.40 -10.37 -12.43
C TRP A 40 2.50 -10.44 -13.96
N ASN A 41 1.60 -9.70 -14.64
CA ASN A 41 1.53 -9.68 -16.11
C ASN A 41 2.24 -8.49 -16.74
N TRP A 42 2.69 -7.53 -15.93
CA TRP A 42 3.43 -6.38 -16.44
C TRP A 42 4.78 -6.83 -17.02
N PRO A 43 5.21 -6.23 -18.15
CA PRO A 43 6.45 -6.58 -18.82
C PRO A 43 7.69 -6.19 -17.99
N LYS A 44 7.54 -5.25 -17.06
CA LYS A 44 8.57 -4.78 -16.15
C LYS A 44 8.00 -4.65 -14.75
N GLY A 45 8.78 -5.07 -13.75
CA GLY A 45 8.42 -4.89 -12.35
C GLY A 45 8.21 -3.40 -12.01
N ARG A 46 7.11 -3.10 -11.33
CA ARG A 46 6.69 -1.78 -10.88
C ARG A 46 6.53 -1.75 -9.38
N LYS A 47 7.02 -0.70 -8.75
CA LYS A 47 6.73 -0.38 -7.35
C LYS A 47 6.77 1.13 -7.22
N ASP A 48 5.64 1.75 -7.47
CA ASP A 48 5.46 3.18 -7.50
C ASP A 48 4.28 3.59 -6.62
N MET A 49 4.28 4.83 -6.18
CA MET A 49 3.21 5.41 -5.38
C MET A 49 3.01 6.88 -5.76
N HIS A 50 1.76 7.24 -6.02
CA HIS A 50 1.36 8.61 -6.30
C HIS A 50 0.33 9.05 -5.27
N ILE A 51 0.59 10.15 -4.58
CA ILE A 51 -0.30 10.74 -3.59
C ILE A 51 -0.67 12.14 -4.03
N TYR A 52 -1.97 12.42 -4.10
CA TYR A 52 -2.50 13.73 -4.44
C TYR A 52 -3.23 14.32 -3.24
N GLY A 53 -2.89 15.53 -2.87
CA GLY A 53 -3.55 16.31 -1.84
C GLY A 53 -4.05 17.64 -2.41
N SER A 54 -4.81 18.40 -1.60
CA SER A 54 -5.35 19.70 -1.98
C SER A 54 -4.28 20.75 -2.31
N GLU A 55 -3.10 20.64 -1.72
CA GLU A 55 -2.02 21.63 -1.85
C GLU A 55 -0.82 21.16 -2.63
N GLY A 56 -0.83 19.89 -3.08
CA GLY A 56 0.29 19.33 -3.81
C GLY A 56 0.19 17.83 -4.05
N TYR A 57 1.28 17.25 -4.55
CA TYR A 57 1.38 15.82 -4.79
C TYR A 57 2.76 15.28 -4.45
N ILE A 58 2.83 13.99 -4.24
CA ILE A 58 4.07 13.23 -4.09
C ILE A 58 4.05 12.08 -5.08
N TYR A 59 5.08 11.97 -5.90
CA TYR A 59 5.31 10.85 -6.81
C TYR A 59 6.57 10.11 -6.42
N GLN A 60 6.45 8.82 -6.26
CA GLN A 60 7.57 7.91 -6.14
C GLN A 60 7.50 6.90 -7.29
N ASP A 61 8.18 7.22 -8.38
CA ASP A 61 8.21 6.39 -9.60
C ASP A 61 9.27 5.30 -9.53
N THR A 62 10.30 5.50 -8.69
CA THR A 62 11.39 4.54 -8.48
C THR A 62 11.81 4.49 -7.00
N PRO A 63 12.33 3.35 -6.52
CA PRO A 63 12.93 3.30 -5.20
C PRO A 63 14.04 4.35 -5.06
N GLY A 64 13.99 5.15 -4.01
CA GLY A 64 15.03 6.12 -3.69
C GLY A 64 14.90 7.50 -4.33
N SER A 65 13.81 7.78 -5.05
CA SER A 65 13.55 9.14 -5.59
C SER A 65 12.09 9.51 -5.41
N MET A 66 11.84 10.70 -4.90
CA MET A 66 10.51 11.29 -4.78
C MET A 66 10.47 12.66 -5.46
N ARG A 67 9.39 12.94 -6.18
CA ARG A 67 9.04 14.28 -6.65
C ARG A 67 7.93 14.82 -5.77
N VAL A 68 8.18 15.95 -5.16
CA VAL A 68 7.23 16.63 -4.27
C VAL A 68 6.87 17.97 -4.90
N TYR A 69 5.60 18.17 -5.18
CA TYR A 69 5.07 19.43 -5.64
C TYR A 69 4.29 20.10 -4.51
N THR A 70 4.68 21.29 -4.15
CA THR A 70 3.99 22.14 -3.18
C THR A 70 4.34 23.61 -3.45
N HIS A 71 3.49 24.56 -3.06
CA HIS A 71 3.70 25.99 -3.27
C HIS A 71 4.06 26.34 -4.73
N ARG A 72 3.43 25.66 -5.71
CA ARG A 72 3.67 25.84 -7.16
C ARG A 72 5.10 25.52 -7.61
N LYS A 73 5.83 24.73 -6.84
CA LYS A 73 7.19 24.28 -7.18
C LYS A 73 7.30 22.77 -7.03
N GLU A 74 7.93 22.13 -8.02
CA GLU A 74 8.31 20.72 -7.91
C GLU A 74 9.77 20.61 -7.50
N LYS A 75 10.05 19.71 -6.58
CA LYS A 75 11.39 19.38 -6.11
C LYS A 75 11.58 17.87 -6.10
N THR A 76 12.66 17.41 -6.73
CA THR A 76 13.11 16.02 -6.55
C THR A 76 13.93 15.91 -5.27
N THR A 77 13.62 14.90 -4.46
CA THR A 77 14.31 14.64 -3.20
C THR A 77 14.56 13.15 -3.05
N LEU A 78 15.58 12.82 -2.30
CA LEU A 78 15.82 11.44 -1.86
C LEU A 78 15.15 11.23 -0.51
N PRO A 79 14.52 10.07 -0.28
CA PRO A 79 14.01 9.74 1.04
C PRO A 79 15.17 9.70 2.05
N PRO A 80 14.97 10.20 3.27
CA PRO A 80 15.99 10.13 4.30
C PRO A 80 16.30 8.67 4.62
N LYS A 81 17.58 8.37 4.82
CA LYS A 81 17.97 7.05 5.32
C LYS A 81 17.46 6.89 6.75
N LEU A 82 16.68 5.86 6.98
CA LEU A 82 16.26 5.50 8.32
C LEU A 82 17.46 5.06 9.14
N LYS A 83 17.46 5.43 10.43
CA LYS A 83 18.46 4.98 11.40
C LYS A 83 17.93 3.76 12.14
N GLU A 84 18.84 2.99 12.74
CA GLU A 84 18.49 1.91 13.65
C GLU A 84 17.59 2.44 14.80
N PRO A 85 16.55 1.71 15.19
CA PRO A 85 16.15 0.39 14.74
C PRO A 85 15.19 0.38 13.52
N TYR A 86 14.89 1.53 12.92
CA TYR A 86 13.87 1.69 11.86
C TYR A 86 14.37 1.35 10.45
N ASN A 87 15.64 1.10 10.29
CA ASN A 87 16.27 0.78 9.00
C ASN A 87 16.17 -0.70 8.61
N ASP A 88 15.77 -1.56 9.54
CA ASP A 88 15.67 -3.00 9.35
C ASP A 88 14.54 -3.59 10.20
N SER A 89 13.74 -4.49 9.62
CA SER A 89 12.56 -5.07 10.27
C SER A 89 12.91 -5.93 11.50
N PHE A 90 14.06 -6.60 11.51
CA PHE A 90 14.50 -7.41 12.64
C PHE A 90 15.01 -6.55 13.79
N TYR A 91 15.72 -5.46 13.50
CA TYR A 91 16.11 -4.48 14.53
C TYR A 91 14.89 -3.81 15.14
N TYR A 92 13.90 -3.45 14.31
CA TYR A 92 12.63 -2.92 14.79
C TYR A 92 11.89 -3.89 15.71
N LEU A 93 11.73 -5.15 15.27
CA LEU A 93 11.09 -6.20 16.08
C LEU A 93 11.81 -6.42 17.41
N LYS A 94 13.14 -6.53 17.38
CA LYS A 94 13.97 -6.65 18.60
C LYS A 94 13.71 -5.50 19.56
N ALA A 95 13.76 -4.27 19.07
CA ALA A 95 13.56 -3.07 19.89
C ALA A 95 12.13 -3.00 20.46
N ALA A 96 11.11 -3.38 19.66
CA ALA A 96 9.72 -3.44 20.11
C ALA A 96 9.51 -4.48 21.22
N VAL A 97 10.01 -5.72 21.02
CA VAL A 97 9.91 -6.81 22.01
C VAL A 97 10.63 -6.45 23.31
N ARG A 98 11.77 -5.78 23.22
CA ARG A 98 12.55 -5.33 24.39
C ARG A 98 12.02 -4.05 25.02
N LYS A 99 10.95 -3.46 24.46
CA LYS A 99 10.38 -2.17 24.89
C LYS A 99 11.38 -1.01 24.84
N GLU A 100 12.35 -1.08 23.95
CA GLU A 100 13.32 -0.02 23.67
C GLU A 100 12.70 1.11 22.82
N ILE A 101 11.61 0.81 22.11
CA ILE A 101 10.77 1.76 21.37
C ILE A 101 9.30 1.57 21.74
N GLN A 102 8.53 2.64 21.59
CA GLN A 102 7.07 2.60 21.71
C GLN A 102 6.46 2.49 20.31
N VAL A 103 5.82 1.35 20.02
CA VAL A 103 5.06 1.14 18.78
C VAL A 103 3.77 1.93 18.83
N GLN A 104 3.54 2.78 17.85
CA GLN A 104 2.29 3.55 17.73
C GLN A 104 1.25 2.76 16.92
N PRO A 105 -0.06 2.96 17.15
CA PRO A 105 -1.12 2.23 16.40
C PRO A 105 -1.06 2.43 14.89
N TYR A 106 -0.52 3.55 14.41
CA TYR A 106 -0.37 3.87 12.99
C TYR A 106 1.00 3.51 12.41
N ASP A 107 1.91 2.94 13.19
CA ASP A 107 3.18 2.43 12.66
C ASP A 107 2.89 1.30 11.66
N LEU A 108 3.64 1.27 10.56
CA LEU A 108 3.44 0.29 9.48
C LEU A 108 3.50 -1.16 9.98
N SER A 109 4.26 -1.42 11.06
CA SER A 109 4.44 -2.74 11.66
C SER A 109 3.57 -2.95 12.92
N SER A 110 2.65 -2.03 13.24
CA SER A 110 1.72 -2.23 14.36
C SER A 110 0.70 -3.32 14.05
N LEU A 111 0.21 -4.01 15.07
CA LEU A 111 -0.83 -5.02 14.94
C LEU A 111 -2.12 -4.41 14.37
N GLU A 112 -2.53 -3.28 14.88
CA GLU A 112 -3.76 -2.58 14.50
C GLU A 112 -3.75 -2.22 13.01
N ASN A 113 -2.65 -1.65 12.53
CA ASN A 113 -2.51 -1.27 11.13
C ASN A 113 -2.48 -2.50 10.20
N ASN A 114 -1.80 -3.57 10.61
CA ASN A 114 -1.75 -4.80 9.83
C ASN A 114 -3.10 -5.54 9.80
N LEU A 115 -3.87 -5.52 10.87
CA LEU A 115 -5.24 -6.07 10.87
C LEU A 115 -6.13 -5.37 9.87
N ILE A 116 -6.09 -4.03 9.80
CA ILE A 116 -6.82 -3.25 8.78
C ILE A 116 -6.36 -3.65 7.37
N GLY A 117 -5.06 -3.80 7.17
CA GLY A 117 -4.51 -4.25 5.88
C GLY A 117 -5.04 -5.61 5.44
N VAL A 118 -5.07 -6.59 6.33
CA VAL A 118 -5.61 -7.93 6.05
C VAL A 118 -7.11 -7.85 5.77
N GLU A 119 -7.87 -7.08 6.55
CA GLU A 119 -9.31 -6.90 6.35
C GLU A 119 -9.64 -6.26 4.99
N ILE A 120 -8.82 -5.29 4.53
CA ILE A 120 -8.94 -4.73 3.18
C ILE A 120 -8.75 -5.81 2.12
N LEU A 121 -7.73 -6.67 2.25
CA LEU A 121 -7.45 -7.74 1.29
C LEU A 121 -8.56 -8.80 1.25
N GLU A 122 -9.07 -9.23 2.41
CA GLU A 122 -10.20 -10.15 2.48
C GLU A 122 -11.48 -9.55 1.88
N SER A 123 -11.74 -8.28 2.16
CA SER A 123 -12.87 -7.54 1.59
C SER A 123 -12.74 -7.37 0.07
N ALA A 124 -11.53 -7.20 -0.44
CA ALA A 124 -11.28 -7.18 -1.87
C ALA A 124 -11.64 -8.52 -2.54
N ILE A 125 -11.25 -9.64 -1.94
CA ILE A 125 -11.63 -10.98 -2.43
C ILE A 125 -13.16 -11.17 -2.43
N LYS A 126 -13.84 -10.77 -1.34
CA LYS A 126 -15.31 -10.83 -1.25
C LYS A 126 -15.98 -9.95 -2.29
N SER A 127 -15.45 -8.73 -2.50
CA SER A 127 -15.94 -7.79 -3.51
C SER A 127 -15.80 -8.34 -4.93
N ALA A 128 -14.64 -8.86 -5.29
CA ALA A 128 -14.39 -9.44 -6.61
C ALA A 128 -15.31 -10.62 -6.90
N LYS A 129 -15.57 -11.49 -5.91
CA LYS A 129 -16.50 -12.62 -6.06
C LYS A 129 -17.97 -12.21 -6.21
N SER A 130 -18.38 -11.16 -5.50
CA SER A 130 -19.78 -10.70 -5.51
C SER A 130 -20.08 -9.66 -6.61
N GLY A 131 -19.05 -9.04 -7.18
CA GLY A 131 -19.19 -7.90 -8.10
C GLY A 131 -19.73 -6.63 -7.43
N LYS A 132 -19.70 -6.56 -6.08
CA LYS A 132 -20.27 -5.45 -5.30
C LYS A 132 -19.23 -4.91 -4.29
N PRO A 133 -19.31 -3.62 -3.92
CA PRO A 133 -18.51 -3.09 -2.82
C PRO A 133 -18.83 -3.80 -1.49
N VAL A 134 -17.79 -4.04 -0.70
CA VAL A 134 -17.90 -4.52 0.69
C VAL A 134 -17.71 -3.33 1.61
N ARG A 135 -18.60 -3.14 2.59
CA ARG A 135 -18.53 -2.08 3.62
C ARG A 135 -17.91 -2.64 4.90
N PHE A 136 -17.20 -1.77 5.62
CA PHE A 136 -16.60 -2.02 6.95
C PHE A 136 -17.57 -1.62 8.05
#